data_3e5e0a6c40fcb6efc7d5b9c1115d67a5
#
_entry.id   3e5e0a6c40fcb6efc7d5b9c1115d67a5
#
_cell.length_a   1.000
_cell.length_b   1.000
_cell.length_c   1.000
_cell.angle_alpha   90.00
_cell.angle_beta   90.00
_cell.angle_gamma   90.00
#
_symmetry.space_group_name_H-M   'P 1'
#
loop_
_entity.id
_entity.type
_entity.pdbx_description
1 polymer ?
#
loop_
_entity_poly.entity_id
_entity_poly.type
_entity_poly.pdbx_seq_one_letter_code
_entity_poly.pdbx_strand_id
1 'polypeptide(L)'
;MIVLRRALAVLPVSAVVAAMAAAPSGAATIQTDPCARYVAGQQTMTVIGAGFTPNGFVSLSTITKAGPTPAVFSSSTVLATGAFLKATTPPPFSSPTRNRESFLLVASDSTNPAAPLLATTPFQVVRFGSTTSPSPKRPTSRVTYTARGFATGKRVYIHFRFGGKTRRTVDLGVAKGPCGITSKKMRALPTRARYGVWTTYTDQAKRFSAKTRPAWKDSFTIFRRFG
;
A
#
# COMPACT_ATOMS: atom_id res chain seq x y z
N MET A 1 -28.63 34.36 10.69
CA MET A 1 -27.21 34.04 10.84
C MET A 1 -27.14 32.74 11.64
N ILE A 2 -27.06 31.58 10.94
CA ILE A 2 -27.11 30.25 11.57
C ILE A 2 -25.71 29.69 11.51
N VAL A 3 -25.08 29.52 12.67
CA VAL A 3 -23.74 28.95 12.81
C VAL A 3 -23.89 27.44 12.96
N LEU A 4 -23.58 26.70 11.89
CA LEU A 4 -23.52 25.22 11.91
C LEU A 4 -22.16 24.80 12.51
N ARG A 5 -22.16 24.34 13.75
CA ARG A 5 -20.99 23.66 14.36
C ARG A 5 -20.87 22.25 13.76
N ARG A 6 -19.81 22.02 13.00
CA ARG A 6 -19.43 20.67 12.56
C ARG A 6 -18.76 19.94 13.74
N ALA A 7 -19.45 18.93 14.27
CA ALA A 7 -18.87 17.99 15.21
C ALA A 7 -17.91 17.04 14.43
N LEU A 8 -16.63 17.09 14.76
CA LEU A 8 -15.66 16.05 14.33
C LEU A 8 -15.94 14.80 15.18
N ALA A 9 -16.47 13.75 14.54
CA ALA A 9 -16.55 12.44 15.15
C ALA A 9 -15.13 11.83 15.19
N VAL A 10 -14.51 11.88 16.37
CA VAL A 10 -13.31 11.11 16.69
C VAL A 10 -13.78 9.69 16.97
N LEU A 11 -13.54 8.77 16.03
CA LEU A 11 -13.80 7.34 16.25
C LEU A 11 -12.77 6.81 17.29
N PRO A 12 -13.21 6.14 18.35
CA PRO A 12 -12.30 5.62 19.37
C PRO A 12 -11.51 4.42 18.81
N VAL A 13 -10.20 4.54 18.84
CA VAL A 13 -9.22 3.48 18.53
C VAL A 13 -9.28 2.30 19.55
N SER A 14 -10.15 2.41 20.55
CA SER A 14 -10.20 1.53 21.72
C SER A 14 -10.73 0.10 21.47
N ALA A 15 -11.29 -0.22 20.29
CA ALA A 15 -11.94 -1.52 20.07
C ALA A 15 -10.99 -2.66 19.63
N VAL A 16 -9.74 -2.37 19.27
CA VAL A 16 -8.82 -3.39 18.72
C VAL A 16 -8.02 -4.13 19.80
N VAL A 17 -7.87 -3.53 20.99
CA VAL A 17 -7.03 -4.10 22.06
C VAL A 17 -7.73 -5.22 22.85
N ALA A 18 -9.05 -5.26 22.86
CA ALA A 18 -9.82 -6.21 23.69
C ALA A 18 -9.82 -7.67 23.17
N ALA A 19 -9.47 -7.91 21.91
CA ALA A 19 -9.48 -9.27 21.33
C ALA A 19 -8.18 -10.08 21.58
N MET A 20 -7.17 -9.51 22.23
CA MET A 20 -5.86 -10.17 22.44
C MET A 20 -5.71 -10.85 23.80
N ALA A 21 -6.74 -10.88 24.64
CA ALA A 21 -6.63 -11.35 26.03
C ALA A 21 -6.63 -12.87 26.25
N ALA A 22 -6.59 -13.69 25.19
CA ALA A 22 -6.65 -15.16 25.34
C ALA A 22 -5.70 -15.89 24.39
N ALA A 23 -4.41 -15.49 24.32
CA ALA A 23 -3.40 -16.40 23.76
C ALA A 23 -2.98 -17.39 24.86
N PRO A 24 -2.98 -18.71 24.61
CA PRO A 24 -2.45 -19.68 25.56
C PRO A 24 -1.00 -19.34 25.85
N SER A 25 -0.64 -19.37 27.13
CA SER A 25 0.72 -19.16 27.61
C SER A 25 1.70 -20.08 26.88
N GLY A 26 2.52 -19.54 25.98
CA GLY A 26 3.63 -20.29 25.40
C GLY A 26 4.04 -19.98 23.98
N ALA A 27 3.20 -19.43 23.10
CA ALA A 27 3.57 -19.15 21.73
C ALA A 27 3.52 -17.65 21.40
N ALA A 28 4.65 -17.09 20.99
CA ALA A 28 4.68 -15.73 20.46
C ALA A 28 3.92 -15.64 19.14
N THR A 29 3.15 -14.59 18.96
CA THR A 29 2.37 -14.33 17.74
C THR A 29 2.60 -12.94 17.24
N ILE A 30 2.53 -12.76 15.90
CA ILE A 30 2.55 -11.45 15.26
C ILE A 30 1.45 -11.33 14.20
N GLN A 31 0.96 -10.13 14.05
CA GLN A 31 -0.01 -9.77 13.03
C GLN A 31 0.41 -8.48 12.34
N THR A 32 0.12 -8.37 11.08
CA THR A 32 0.27 -7.15 10.29
C THR A 32 -0.80 -7.10 9.21
N ASP A 33 -0.99 -5.94 8.61
CA ASP A 33 -1.86 -5.84 7.44
C ASP A 33 -1.38 -6.81 6.34
N PRO A 34 -2.28 -7.58 5.73
CA PRO A 34 -1.90 -8.56 4.71
C PRO A 34 -1.27 -7.91 3.46
N CYS A 35 -1.41 -6.58 3.31
CA CYS A 35 -0.68 -5.81 2.32
C CYS A 35 -0.37 -4.39 2.78
N ALA A 36 0.91 -4.07 2.88
CA ALA A 36 1.40 -2.73 3.16
C ALA A 36 1.63 -1.94 1.85
N ARG A 37 1.27 -0.64 1.87
CA ARG A 37 1.59 0.28 0.77
C ARG A 37 2.98 0.85 0.96
N TYR A 38 3.84 0.66 -0.02
CA TYR A 38 5.14 1.30 -0.01
C TYR A 38 5.02 2.75 -0.51
N VAL A 39 5.30 3.68 0.37
CA VAL A 39 5.49 5.10 0.07
C VAL A 39 6.79 5.51 0.74
N ALA A 40 7.75 5.99 -0.03
CA ALA A 40 9.07 6.32 0.49
C ALA A 40 8.98 7.29 1.69
N GLY A 41 9.66 6.97 2.78
CA GLY A 41 9.72 7.76 4.00
C GLY A 41 8.42 7.76 4.85
N GLN A 42 7.41 6.95 4.51
CA GLN A 42 6.16 6.88 5.28
C GLN A 42 6.01 5.55 6.04
N GLN A 43 5.59 5.64 7.28
CA GLN A 43 5.22 4.49 8.12
C GLN A 43 3.80 4.05 7.74
N THR A 44 3.70 3.12 6.82
CA THR A 44 2.40 2.63 6.30
C THR A 44 2.09 1.20 6.71
N MET A 45 2.88 0.63 7.59
CA MET A 45 2.75 -0.73 8.11
C MET A 45 2.68 -0.72 9.62
N THR A 46 1.74 -1.47 10.18
CA THR A 46 1.62 -1.68 11.61
C THR A 46 1.86 -3.15 11.91
N VAL A 47 2.70 -3.43 12.89
CA VAL A 47 2.96 -4.77 13.41
C VAL A 47 2.50 -4.83 14.85
N ILE A 48 1.74 -5.84 15.18
CA ILE A 48 1.22 -6.11 16.52
C ILE A 48 1.75 -7.48 16.93
N GLY A 49 2.28 -7.57 18.14
CA GLY A 49 2.77 -8.85 18.70
C GLY A 49 2.27 -9.10 20.09
N ALA A 50 2.19 -10.38 20.46
CA ALA A 50 1.82 -10.85 21.79
C ALA A 50 2.59 -12.13 22.15
N GLY A 51 2.76 -12.40 23.46
CA GLY A 51 3.45 -13.59 23.94
C GLY A 51 4.99 -13.49 23.91
N PHE A 52 5.54 -12.29 23.80
CA PHE A 52 6.98 -12.04 23.90
C PHE A 52 7.41 -11.77 25.34
N THR A 53 8.71 -11.78 25.61
CA THR A 53 9.24 -11.52 26.97
C THR A 53 8.84 -10.13 27.45
N PRO A 54 8.12 -10.00 28.56
CA PRO A 54 7.75 -8.70 29.13
C PRO A 54 8.96 -7.79 29.34
N ASN A 55 8.82 -6.51 28.99
CA ASN A 55 9.87 -5.49 29.08
C ASN A 55 11.12 -5.81 28.23
N GLY A 56 11.05 -6.77 27.32
CA GLY A 56 12.11 -7.16 26.43
C GLY A 56 12.16 -6.37 25.13
N PHE A 57 12.96 -6.85 24.19
CA PHE A 57 13.15 -6.27 22.86
C PHE A 57 12.82 -7.29 21.77
N VAL A 58 12.04 -6.86 20.80
CA VAL A 58 11.74 -7.64 19.58
C VAL A 58 12.38 -6.97 18.37
N SER A 59 13.15 -7.75 17.62
CA SER A 59 13.69 -7.37 16.32
C SER A 59 12.76 -7.85 15.21
N LEU A 60 12.43 -6.96 14.27
CA LEU A 60 11.60 -7.26 13.11
C LEU A 60 12.48 -7.38 11.86
N SER A 61 12.47 -8.55 11.26
CA SER A 61 13.18 -8.84 10.01
C SER A 61 12.22 -9.39 8.95
N THR A 62 12.68 -9.47 7.70
CA THR A 62 11.88 -10.04 6.61
C THR A 62 12.67 -11.06 5.81
N ILE A 63 11.97 -12.06 5.33
CA ILE A 63 12.48 -13.05 4.39
C ILE A 63 11.71 -12.90 3.07
N THR A 64 12.42 -12.89 1.95
CA THR A 64 11.84 -12.93 0.61
C THR A 64 11.98 -14.32 0.00
N LYS A 65 11.28 -14.60 -1.11
CA LYS A 65 11.48 -15.84 -1.88
C LYS A 65 12.89 -15.97 -2.47
N ALA A 66 13.63 -14.89 -2.60
CA ALA A 66 14.99 -14.89 -3.14
C ALA A 66 16.05 -15.34 -2.12
N GLY A 67 15.65 -15.67 -0.91
CA GLY A 67 16.51 -16.12 0.18
C GLY A 67 16.40 -15.24 1.42
N PRO A 68 16.95 -15.70 2.54
CA PRO A 68 16.97 -14.93 3.76
C PRO A 68 17.93 -13.74 3.58
N THR A 69 17.37 -12.58 3.47
CA THR A 69 18.08 -11.36 3.86
C THR A 69 17.49 -10.95 5.19
N PRO A 70 18.03 -11.44 6.32
CA PRO A 70 17.57 -11.05 7.64
C PRO A 70 18.13 -9.66 7.96
N ALA A 71 17.78 -8.67 7.14
CA ALA A 71 18.01 -7.30 7.52
C ALA A 71 16.94 -6.94 8.53
N VAL A 72 17.32 -6.74 9.77
CA VAL A 72 16.46 -6.10 10.77
C VAL A 72 16.12 -4.72 10.23
N PHE A 73 14.85 -4.50 9.93
CA PHE A 73 14.38 -3.21 9.39
C PHE A 73 13.69 -2.37 10.45
N SER A 74 13.36 -2.95 11.60
CA SER A 74 12.75 -2.26 12.73
C SER A 74 12.94 -3.05 14.02
N SER A 75 12.74 -2.38 15.17
CA SER A 75 12.70 -3.01 16.49
C SER A 75 11.60 -2.36 17.32
N SER A 76 11.16 -3.07 18.38
CA SER A 76 10.18 -2.56 19.33
C SER A 76 10.48 -3.04 20.74
N THR A 77 10.20 -2.19 21.72
CA THR A 77 10.09 -2.61 23.12
C THR A 77 8.79 -3.37 23.33
N VAL A 78 8.83 -4.38 24.18
CA VAL A 78 7.68 -5.17 24.60
C VAL A 78 7.14 -4.58 25.89
N LEU A 79 5.82 -4.45 25.99
CA LEU A 79 5.15 -4.00 27.20
C LEU A 79 5.24 -5.06 28.32
N ALA A 80 4.94 -4.66 29.56
CA ALA A 80 4.87 -5.58 30.70
C ALA A 80 3.85 -6.72 30.51
N THR A 81 2.90 -6.58 29.57
CA THR A 81 1.93 -7.61 29.19
C THR A 81 2.46 -8.65 28.20
N GLY A 82 3.71 -8.53 27.73
CA GLY A 82 4.26 -9.36 26.66
C GLY A 82 3.77 -8.96 25.26
N ALA A 83 3.14 -7.80 25.09
CA ALA A 83 2.63 -7.31 23.82
C ALA A 83 3.44 -6.12 23.30
N PHE A 84 3.41 -5.87 21.97
CA PHE A 84 3.94 -4.65 21.37
C PHE A 84 3.08 -4.17 20.20
N LEU A 85 3.15 -2.88 19.91
CA LEU A 85 2.59 -2.23 18.73
C LEU A 85 3.66 -1.38 18.09
N LYS A 86 3.98 -1.63 16.81
CA LYS A 86 5.00 -0.89 16.08
C LYS A 86 4.46 -0.40 14.73
N ALA A 87 4.44 0.93 14.56
CA ALA A 87 4.33 1.54 13.25
C ALA A 87 5.71 1.61 12.60
N THR A 88 5.84 1.17 11.35
CA THR A 88 7.12 1.13 10.64
C THR A 88 6.94 1.36 9.13
N THR A 89 8.03 1.71 8.47
CA THR A 89 8.09 1.73 7.01
C THR A 89 8.17 0.30 6.50
N PRO A 90 7.38 -0.09 5.48
CA PRO A 90 7.51 -1.40 4.86
C PRO A 90 8.93 -1.65 4.33
N PRO A 91 9.38 -2.91 4.29
CA PRO A 91 10.68 -3.24 3.73
C PRO A 91 10.78 -2.79 2.27
N PRO A 92 11.97 -2.40 1.79
CA PRO A 92 12.18 -2.02 0.40
C PRO A 92 11.99 -3.22 -0.52
N PHE A 93 11.65 -2.95 -1.77
CA PHE A 93 11.63 -4.00 -2.80
C PHE A 93 13.03 -4.52 -3.09
N SER A 94 13.14 -5.82 -3.35
CA SER A 94 14.41 -6.45 -3.78
C SER A 94 14.92 -5.93 -5.15
N SER A 95 14.03 -5.29 -5.93
CA SER A 95 14.38 -4.65 -7.19
C SER A 95 13.56 -3.37 -7.38
N PRO A 96 14.16 -2.28 -7.92
CA PRO A 96 13.47 -1.02 -8.18
C PRO A 96 12.32 -1.15 -9.21
N THR A 97 12.37 -2.17 -10.06
CA THR A 97 11.34 -2.43 -11.08
C THR A 97 10.13 -3.19 -10.55
N ARG A 98 10.23 -3.80 -9.37
CA ARG A 98 9.11 -4.52 -8.75
C ARG A 98 8.07 -3.53 -8.22
N ASN A 99 6.82 -3.88 -8.48
CA ASN A 99 5.65 -3.11 -8.01
C ASN A 99 4.85 -3.86 -6.94
N ARG A 100 5.19 -5.12 -6.70
CA ARG A 100 4.59 -5.99 -5.67
C ARG A 100 5.60 -7.06 -5.28
N GLU A 101 5.70 -7.33 -3.98
CA GLU A 101 6.57 -8.38 -3.44
C GLU A 101 5.92 -9.01 -2.21
N SER A 102 6.15 -10.32 -2.03
CA SER A 102 5.69 -11.07 -0.86
C SER A 102 6.86 -11.28 0.09
N PHE A 103 6.60 -11.08 1.36
CA PHE A 103 7.55 -11.22 2.46
C PHE A 103 6.97 -12.17 3.52
N LEU A 104 7.86 -12.82 4.24
CA LEU A 104 7.59 -13.40 5.53
C LEU A 104 8.16 -12.44 6.58
N LEU A 105 7.32 -11.84 7.41
CA LEU A 105 7.74 -11.06 8.57
C LEU A 105 8.17 -12.03 9.66
N VAL A 106 9.32 -11.78 10.26
CA VAL A 106 9.87 -12.53 11.39
C VAL A 106 10.07 -11.56 12.55
N ALA A 107 9.46 -11.85 13.67
CA ALA A 107 9.75 -11.19 14.95
C ALA A 107 10.57 -12.12 15.81
N SER A 108 11.73 -11.67 16.24
CA SER A 108 12.65 -12.41 17.11
C SER A 108 12.85 -11.66 18.42
N ASP A 109 12.55 -12.33 19.53
CA ASP A 109 12.86 -11.81 20.85
C ASP A 109 14.35 -12.00 21.13
N SER A 110 15.07 -10.91 21.28
CA SER A 110 16.51 -10.91 21.57
C SER A 110 16.84 -10.87 23.07
N THR A 111 15.84 -10.83 23.93
CA THR A 111 16.02 -10.72 25.38
C THR A 111 16.60 -12.00 25.98
N ASN A 112 16.24 -13.16 25.41
CA ASN A 112 16.80 -14.46 25.79
C ASN A 112 17.45 -15.15 24.59
N PRO A 113 18.75 -14.96 24.36
CA PRO A 113 19.45 -15.54 23.21
C PRO A 113 19.54 -17.08 23.26
N ALA A 114 19.40 -17.70 24.42
CA ALA A 114 19.45 -19.16 24.56
C ALA A 114 18.13 -19.84 24.13
N ALA A 115 17.01 -19.13 24.19
CA ALA A 115 15.69 -19.60 23.75
C ALA A 115 14.90 -18.49 23.10
N PRO A 116 15.29 -18.06 21.86
CA PRO A 116 14.62 -16.95 21.21
C PRO A 116 13.17 -17.31 20.85
N LEU A 117 12.23 -16.48 21.29
CA LEU A 117 10.85 -16.59 20.83
C LEU A 117 10.76 -16.04 19.39
N LEU A 118 10.26 -16.87 18.51
CA LEU A 118 10.08 -16.52 17.10
C LEU A 118 8.61 -16.56 16.73
N ALA A 119 8.16 -15.52 16.04
CA ALA A 119 6.85 -15.50 15.43
C ALA A 119 6.95 -15.04 13.98
N THR A 120 6.11 -15.61 13.10
CA THR A 120 6.15 -15.28 11.68
C THR A 120 4.75 -15.02 11.12
N THR A 121 4.65 -14.13 10.15
CA THR A 121 3.41 -13.89 9.41
C THR A 121 3.69 -13.47 7.97
N PRO A 122 2.98 -14.03 6.99
CA PRO A 122 3.14 -13.61 5.59
C PRO A 122 2.42 -12.29 5.34
N PHE A 123 3.03 -11.43 4.53
CA PHE A 123 2.39 -10.21 4.05
C PHE A 123 2.93 -9.81 2.67
N GLN A 124 2.33 -8.82 2.07
CA GLN A 124 2.74 -8.28 0.79
C GLN A 124 3.05 -6.79 0.91
N VAL A 125 3.97 -6.34 0.09
CA VAL A 125 4.22 -4.92 -0.12
C VAL A 125 3.86 -4.57 -1.54
N VAL A 126 3.16 -3.47 -1.73
CA VAL A 126 2.78 -2.97 -3.05
C VAL A 126 3.18 -1.51 -3.20
N ARG A 127 3.78 -1.17 -4.35
CA ARG A 127 4.02 0.23 -4.72
C ARG A 127 2.70 0.86 -5.10
N PHE A 128 2.27 1.87 -4.33
CA PHE A 128 1.07 2.63 -4.64
C PHE A 128 1.21 3.30 -6.01
N GLY A 129 0.22 3.16 -6.86
CA GLY A 129 0.20 3.83 -8.15
C GLY A 129 -0.51 3.08 -9.26
N SER A 130 -0.34 3.58 -10.48
CA SER A 130 -0.79 2.91 -11.70
C SER A 130 0.35 2.77 -12.70
N THR A 131 0.29 1.71 -13.49
CA THR A 131 1.25 1.42 -14.57
C THR A 131 0.51 0.98 -15.81
N THR A 132 1.17 1.15 -16.97
CA THR A 132 0.68 0.66 -18.27
C THR A 132 1.63 -0.39 -18.83
N SER A 133 1.08 -1.45 -19.40
CA SER A 133 1.85 -2.49 -20.09
C SER A 133 1.10 -2.97 -21.34
N PRO A 134 1.78 -3.12 -22.48
CA PRO A 134 3.12 -2.61 -22.78
C PRO A 134 3.15 -1.07 -22.77
N SER A 135 4.34 -0.48 -22.77
CA SER A 135 4.48 0.97 -22.93
C SER A 135 3.85 1.41 -24.26
N PRO A 136 2.97 2.44 -24.27
CA PRO A 136 2.24 2.82 -25.46
C PRO A 136 3.16 3.48 -26.48
N LYS A 137 3.22 2.92 -27.68
CA LYS A 137 3.95 3.51 -28.82
C LYS A 137 3.14 4.59 -29.56
N ARG A 138 1.80 4.52 -29.46
CA ARG A 138 0.84 5.46 -30.10
C ARG A 138 -0.34 5.72 -29.16
N PRO A 139 -1.02 6.87 -29.28
CA PRO A 139 -2.21 7.17 -28.47
C PRO A 139 -3.32 6.11 -28.55
N THR A 140 -3.44 5.47 -29.72
CA THR A 140 -4.44 4.43 -29.99
C THR A 140 -4.01 3.03 -29.57
N SER A 141 -2.75 2.83 -29.15
CA SER A 141 -2.25 1.52 -28.69
C SER A 141 -3.14 0.96 -27.57
N ARG A 142 -3.44 -0.32 -27.64
CA ARG A 142 -4.11 -1.01 -26.54
C ARG A 142 -3.07 -1.39 -25.47
N VAL A 143 -3.33 -0.99 -24.24
CA VAL A 143 -2.49 -1.24 -23.08
C VAL A 143 -3.35 -1.77 -21.93
N THR A 144 -2.74 -2.46 -21.00
CA THR A 144 -3.36 -2.80 -19.72
C THR A 144 -2.95 -1.76 -18.69
N TYR A 145 -3.89 -0.99 -18.19
CA TYR A 145 -3.72 -0.16 -17.00
C TYR A 145 -3.88 -1.03 -15.77
N THR A 146 -2.91 -0.99 -14.87
CA THR A 146 -2.97 -1.70 -13.60
C THR A 146 -2.79 -0.69 -12.47
N ALA A 147 -3.79 -0.56 -11.62
CA ALA A 147 -3.78 0.27 -10.41
C ALA A 147 -3.56 -0.62 -9.18
N ARG A 148 -2.77 -0.14 -8.19
CA ARG A 148 -2.37 -0.89 -6.99
C ARG A 148 -2.37 -0.02 -5.75
N GLY A 149 -2.64 -0.62 -4.59
CA GLY A 149 -2.62 0.05 -3.29
C GLY A 149 -3.88 0.87 -3.00
N PHE A 150 -4.96 0.63 -3.71
CA PHE A 150 -6.27 1.26 -3.48
C PHE A 150 -7.10 0.47 -2.45
N ALA A 151 -8.08 1.13 -1.84
CA ALA A 151 -8.96 0.44 -0.89
C ALA A 151 -9.74 -0.67 -1.59
N THR A 152 -9.64 -1.89 -1.06
CA THR A 152 -10.32 -3.09 -1.58
C THR A 152 -11.83 -2.92 -1.51
N GLY A 153 -12.55 -3.49 -2.47
CA GLY A 153 -13.99 -3.41 -2.59
C GLY A 153 -14.50 -2.11 -3.23
N LYS A 154 -13.66 -1.09 -3.41
CA LYS A 154 -14.03 0.19 -4.03
C LYS A 154 -13.60 0.24 -5.50
N ARG A 155 -14.40 0.94 -6.33
CA ARG A 155 -14.05 1.18 -7.73
C ARG A 155 -12.88 2.13 -7.84
N VAL A 156 -12.04 1.91 -8.85
CA VAL A 156 -10.90 2.76 -9.19
C VAL A 156 -11.14 3.37 -10.56
N TYR A 157 -10.86 4.67 -10.67
CA TYR A 157 -11.05 5.43 -11.90
C TYR A 157 -9.73 6.04 -12.35
N ILE A 158 -9.55 6.16 -13.65
CA ILE A 158 -8.46 6.94 -14.25
C ILE A 158 -9.05 8.15 -14.98
N HIS A 159 -8.56 9.33 -14.65
CA HIS A 159 -8.97 10.61 -15.21
C HIS A 159 -7.88 11.12 -16.15
N PHE A 160 -8.20 11.23 -17.43
CA PHE A 160 -7.30 11.79 -18.44
C PHE A 160 -7.53 13.30 -18.51
N ARG A 161 -6.48 14.08 -18.30
CA ARG A 161 -6.54 15.54 -18.32
C ARG A 161 -5.61 16.13 -19.37
N PHE A 162 -6.09 17.19 -20.03
CA PHE A 162 -5.35 17.95 -21.00
C PHE A 162 -5.75 19.43 -20.91
N GLY A 163 -4.78 20.35 -20.84
CA GLY A 163 -5.04 21.78 -20.69
C GLY A 163 -5.87 22.10 -19.46
N GLY A 164 -5.57 21.49 -18.31
CA GLY A 164 -6.28 21.69 -17.04
C GLY A 164 -7.69 21.07 -16.95
N LYS A 165 -8.25 20.55 -18.06
CA LYS A 165 -9.62 19.99 -18.11
C LYS A 165 -9.59 18.46 -18.16
N THR A 166 -10.53 17.81 -17.46
CA THR A 166 -10.75 16.36 -17.58
C THR A 166 -11.42 16.08 -18.92
N ARG A 167 -10.77 15.28 -19.76
CA ARG A 167 -11.24 14.91 -21.10
C ARG A 167 -11.96 13.58 -21.12
N ARG A 168 -11.57 12.67 -20.21
CA ARG A 168 -12.18 11.35 -20.06
C ARG A 168 -11.94 10.81 -18.67
N THR A 169 -12.94 10.14 -18.13
CA THR A 169 -12.84 9.29 -16.96
C THR A 169 -13.16 7.86 -17.36
N VAL A 170 -12.37 6.90 -16.94
CA VAL A 170 -12.58 5.48 -17.20
C VAL A 170 -12.60 4.73 -15.88
N ASP A 171 -13.61 3.89 -15.70
CA ASP A 171 -13.69 2.94 -14.61
C ASP A 171 -12.75 1.77 -14.91
N LEU A 172 -11.75 1.55 -14.06
CA LEU A 172 -10.82 0.42 -14.16
C LEU A 172 -11.37 -0.87 -13.52
N GLY A 173 -12.47 -0.75 -12.77
CA GLY A 173 -13.09 -1.85 -12.03
C GLY A 173 -12.90 -1.73 -10.53
N VAL A 174 -13.35 -2.75 -9.81
CA VAL A 174 -13.24 -2.84 -8.35
C VAL A 174 -11.84 -3.31 -7.97
N ALA A 175 -11.22 -2.64 -7.01
CA ALA A 175 -9.95 -3.07 -6.42
C ALA A 175 -10.14 -4.37 -5.64
N LYS A 176 -9.33 -5.39 -5.93
CA LYS A 176 -9.45 -6.75 -5.39
C LYS A 176 -8.19 -7.17 -4.62
N GLY A 177 -8.37 -8.18 -3.77
CA GLY A 177 -7.30 -8.76 -2.95
C GLY A 177 -6.78 -7.78 -1.89
N PRO A 178 -5.90 -8.24 -1.00
CA PRO A 178 -5.42 -7.44 0.12
C PRO A 178 -4.68 -6.17 -0.34
N CYS A 179 -4.04 -6.21 -1.50
CA CYS A 179 -3.29 -5.08 -2.07
C CYS A 179 -4.13 -4.13 -2.93
N GLY A 180 -5.45 -4.29 -2.98
CA GLY A 180 -6.33 -3.38 -3.71
C GLY A 180 -5.92 -3.18 -5.17
N ILE A 181 -5.83 -4.28 -5.94
CA ILE A 181 -5.37 -4.27 -7.32
C ILE A 181 -6.55 -4.36 -8.27
N THR A 182 -6.51 -3.57 -9.34
CA THR A 182 -7.43 -3.71 -10.47
C THR A 182 -6.68 -3.43 -11.77
N SER A 183 -7.15 -4.03 -12.86
CA SER A 183 -6.56 -3.81 -14.18
C SER A 183 -7.62 -3.83 -15.27
N LYS A 184 -7.38 -3.05 -16.34
CA LYS A 184 -8.25 -2.98 -17.49
C LYS A 184 -7.45 -2.78 -18.78
N LYS A 185 -7.72 -3.62 -19.78
CA LYS A 185 -7.18 -3.43 -21.13
C LYS A 185 -8.02 -2.40 -21.87
N MET A 186 -7.38 -1.32 -22.33
CA MET A 186 -8.06 -0.21 -23.01
C MET A 186 -7.08 0.57 -23.89
N ARG A 187 -7.57 1.54 -24.65
CA ARG A 187 -6.68 2.46 -25.40
C ARG A 187 -5.86 3.30 -24.42
N ALA A 188 -4.59 3.52 -24.76
CA ALA A 188 -3.65 4.28 -23.93
C ALA A 188 -4.18 5.69 -23.63
N LEU A 189 -4.85 6.30 -24.61
CA LEU A 189 -5.41 7.64 -24.51
C LEU A 189 -6.84 7.72 -25.05
N PRO A 190 -7.57 8.80 -24.74
CA PRO A 190 -8.86 9.09 -25.38
C PRO A 190 -8.74 9.16 -26.90
N THR A 191 -9.83 8.84 -27.60
CA THR A 191 -9.93 9.02 -29.05
C THR A 191 -9.67 10.50 -29.39
N ARG A 192 -8.93 10.76 -30.46
CA ARG A 192 -8.54 12.12 -30.92
C ARG A 192 -7.73 12.89 -29.86
N ALA A 193 -6.82 12.18 -29.18
CA ALA A 193 -5.91 12.82 -28.24
C ALA A 193 -5.03 13.86 -28.96
N ARG A 194 -4.98 15.07 -28.42
CA ARG A 194 -4.20 16.20 -28.96
C ARG A 194 -2.71 16.03 -28.62
N TYR A 195 -1.85 16.67 -29.42
CA TYR A 195 -0.43 16.79 -29.10
C TYR A 195 -0.22 17.65 -27.85
N GLY A 196 0.81 17.35 -27.09
CA GLY A 196 1.16 18.07 -25.87
C GLY A 196 1.14 17.18 -24.63
N VAL A 197 1.19 17.81 -23.46
CA VAL A 197 1.28 17.13 -22.17
C VAL A 197 -0.10 16.70 -21.68
N TRP A 198 -0.23 15.42 -21.45
CA TRP A 198 -1.38 14.80 -20.79
C TRP A 198 -1.02 14.41 -19.36
N THR A 199 -1.95 14.60 -18.44
CA THR A 199 -1.82 14.15 -17.08
C THR A 199 -2.91 13.12 -16.78
N THR A 200 -2.56 12.02 -16.15
CA THR A 200 -3.52 11.06 -15.62
C THR A 200 -3.56 11.13 -14.11
N TYR A 201 -4.76 11.01 -13.55
CA TYR A 201 -4.97 10.81 -12.13
C TYR A 201 -5.74 9.51 -11.96
N THR A 202 -5.23 8.65 -11.08
CA THR A 202 -5.89 7.39 -10.73
C THR A 202 -6.30 7.47 -9.27
N ASP A 203 -7.60 7.34 -8.99
CA ASP A 203 -8.18 7.44 -7.66
C ASP A 203 -9.48 6.63 -7.54
N GLN A 204 -10.19 6.76 -6.43
CA GLN A 204 -11.45 6.05 -6.17
C GLN A 204 -12.69 6.96 -6.24
N ALA A 205 -12.58 8.15 -6.79
CA ALA A 205 -13.68 9.06 -7.00
C ALA A 205 -14.14 9.04 -8.46
N LYS A 206 -15.44 8.84 -8.70
CA LYS A 206 -16.02 8.85 -10.07
C LYS A 206 -15.83 10.19 -10.78
N ARG A 207 -15.84 11.30 -10.03
CA ARG A 207 -15.57 12.66 -10.54
C ARG A 207 -14.19 13.09 -10.09
N PHE A 208 -13.39 13.64 -11.01
CA PHE A 208 -12.07 14.15 -10.68
C PHE A 208 -12.15 15.30 -9.66
N SER A 209 -11.32 15.19 -8.64
CA SER A 209 -11.02 16.28 -7.71
C SER A 209 -9.53 16.26 -7.37
N ALA A 210 -8.86 17.41 -7.46
CA ALA A 210 -7.46 17.53 -7.05
C ALA A 210 -7.25 17.28 -5.55
N LYS A 211 -8.33 17.30 -4.76
CA LYS A 211 -8.34 17.05 -3.30
C LYS A 211 -8.53 15.57 -2.95
N THR A 212 -8.91 14.71 -3.92
CA THR A 212 -9.09 13.28 -3.68
C THR A 212 -7.80 12.64 -3.16
N ARG A 213 -7.90 11.85 -2.10
CA ARG A 213 -6.79 11.06 -1.53
C ARG A 213 -7.30 9.65 -1.20
N PRO A 214 -6.50 8.60 -1.40
CA PRO A 214 -5.23 8.60 -2.13
C PRO A 214 -5.46 8.78 -3.63
N ALA A 215 -4.54 9.48 -4.32
CA ALA A 215 -4.54 9.62 -5.76
C ALA A 215 -3.12 9.47 -6.31
N TRP A 216 -2.99 8.76 -7.43
CA TRP A 216 -1.73 8.65 -8.18
C TRP A 216 -1.78 9.58 -9.39
N LYS A 217 -0.72 10.37 -9.57
CA LYS A 217 -0.57 11.27 -10.71
C LYS A 217 0.57 10.81 -11.59
N ASP A 218 0.34 10.77 -12.88
CA ASP A 218 1.35 10.50 -13.90
C ASP A 218 1.18 11.46 -15.07
N SER A 219 2.23 11.69 -15.84
CA SER A 219 2.20 12.58 -16.99
C SER A 219 2.98 11.99 -18.17
N PHE A 220 2.52 12.26 -19.37
CA PHE A 220 3.17 11.84 -20.61
C PHE A 220 2.93 12.88 -21.69
N THR A 221 3.86 12.95 -22.65
CA THR A 221 3.82 13.91 -23.74
C THR A 221 3.58 13.19 -25.06
N ILE A 222 2.63 13.70 -25.84
CA ILE A 222 2.41 13.27 -27.23
C ILE A 222 3.13 14.26 -28.14
N PHE A 223 4.12 13.76 -28.84
CA PHE A 223 4.85 14.55 -29.84
C PHE A 223 4.17 14.48 -31.21
N ARG A 224 4.21 15.57 -31.95
CA ARG A 224 3.92 15.58 -33.39
C ARG A 224 5.13 14.93 -34.09
N ARG A 225 4.93 13.86 -34.84
CA ARG A 225 5.95 13.42 -35.78
C ARG A 225 5.96 14.43 -36.89
N PHE A 226 7.06 15.13 -37.07
CA PHE A 226 7.38 15.81 -38.32
C PHE A 226 7.79 14.66 -39.25
N GLY A 227 6.94 14.40 -40.28
CA GLY A 227 7.28 13.52 -41.40
C GLY A 227 8.22 14.23 -42.33
#